data_3bc2d6705476b401419e95798555c2ba
#
_entry.id   3bc2d6705476b401419e95798555c2ba
#
_cell.length_a   1.000
_cell.length_b   1.000
_cell.length_c   1.000
_cell.angle_alpha   90.00
_cell.angle_beta   90.00
_cell.angle_gamma   90.00
#
_symmetry.space_group_name_H-M   'P 1'
#
loop_
_entity.id
_entity.type
_entity.pdbx_description
1 polymer ?
#
loop_
_entity_poly.entity_id
_entity_poly.type
_entity_poly.pdbx_seq_one_letter_code
_entity_poly.pdbx_strand_id
1 'polypeptide(L)'
;MGTILRLAFQSLRSRAFTSLLTVASIALSVTLLVGIEHVRSGVRESFAGTIRGVDLIVGARGGTLQILLSTVFGIGAPSGAVSWETYERWSQHPAVSWTIPYALGDSHRGYRVIGTTNAFYERYRYRQDGRVTFATGGPAAAETDVVIGAEVAERLRYGVGDPIVVTHGLQGGGISDHEAHPFTIVGVLNRTFTPIDRAIYVTLEGLEAMHEDFEAMPAPAAPPAIGTPAMPGAEAPPAMPGASPPSMPGAEAPPVAVAPAEPEHADEDEHAHDDADEHADEAGDEHADHDHDPTQISAFFVGTKNRFEALQLQRDMNTDFTEPLTAIIPGVSLGELWQNIASAEVGLRIVAAFAVAIGLTGMLVALYSSLDARRREMAILRAVGAGPRTIVSLLVFESALLAALGCVIGVALVYGILALGQGAIEARSGVHLTLRALGATEWKYLALVLVSGTLIGFVPALKAYRNSLSDGLAPRS
;
A
#
# COMPACT_ATOMS: atom_id res chain seq x y z
N MET A 1 9.02 -50.92 11.03
CA MET A 1 8.95 -49.44 11.03
C MET A 1 8.74 -48.86 12.44
N GLY A 2 7.86 -49.44 13.29
CA GLY A 2 7.58 -48.89 14.64
C GLY A 2 8.76 -48.85 15.60
N THR A 3 9.71 -49.79 15.53
CA THR A 3 10.90 -49.81 16.40
C THR A 3 11.88 -48.69 16.09
N ILE A 4 12.12 -48.34 14.82
CA ILE A 4 13.02 -47.25 14.44
C ILE A 4 12.41 -45.87 14.88
N LEU A 5 11.11 -45.71 14.72
CA LEU A 5 10.37 -44.50 15.15
C LEU A 5 10.49 -44.30 16.66
N ARG A 6 10.28 -45.39 17.44
CA ARG A 6 10.38 -45.36 18.90
C ARG A 6 11.80 -45.05 19.40
N LEU A 7 12.80 -45.65 18.74
CA LEU A 7 14.22 -45.37 19.04
C LEU A 7 14.62 -43.97 18.72
N ALA A 8 14.21 -43.42 17.56
CA ALA A 8 14.45 -42.04 17.19
C ALA A 8 13.83 -41.04 18.17
N PHE A 9 12.58 -41.28 18.58
CA PHE A 9 11.92 -40.43 19.56
C PHE A 9 12.58 -40.48 20.96
N GLN A 10 13.00 -41.66 21.41
CA GLN A 10 13.75 -41.80 22.67
C GLN A 10 15.10 -41.10 22.59
N SER A 11 15.80 -41.19 21.43
CA SER A 11 17.06 -40.49 21.19
C SER A 11 16.91 -38.98 21.25
N LEU A 12 15.84 -38.41 20.63
CA LEU A 12 15.54 -36.98 20.72
C LEU A 12 15.26 -36.51 22.13
N ARG A 13 14.55 -37.33 22.92
CA ARG A 13 14.23 -37.02 24.32
C ARG A 13 15.45 -37.05 25.23
N SER A 14 16.40 -37.95 25.02
CA SER A 14 17.66 -38.00 25.78
C SER A 14 18.54 -36.77 25.62
N ARG A 15 18.33 -35.99 24.52
CA ARG A 15 19.06 -34.75 24.14
C ARG A 15 18.10 -33.60 23.89
N ALA A 16 17.09 -33.48 24.73
CA ALA A 16 16.01 -32.53 24.55
C ALA A 16 16.50 -31.10 24.24
N PHE A 17 17.57 -30.64 24.91
CA PHE A 17 18.10 -29.29 24.70
C PHE A 17 18.63 -29.06 23.29
N THR A 18 19.53 -29.91 22.78
CA THR A 18 20.10 -29.77 21.44
C THR A 18 19.06 -29.99 20.34
N SER A 19 18.16 -30.96 20.53
CA SER A 19 17.05 -31.21 19.62
C SER A 19 16.07 -30.02 19.58
N LEU A 20 15.75 -29.46 20.74
CA LEU A 20 14.88 -28.27 20.83
C LEU A 20 15.52 -27.06 20.14
N LEU A 21 16.81 -26.81 20.38
CA LEU A 21 17.53 -25.71 19.73
C LEU A 21 17.56 -25.86 18.21
N THR A 22 17.79 -27.09 17.73
CA THR A 22 17.78 -27.40 16.29
C THR A 22 16.39 -27.17 15.68
N VAL A 23 15.35 -27.72 16.32
CA VAL A 23 13.96 -27.52 15.87
C VAL A 23 13.59 -26.04 15.90
N ALA A 24 13.97 -25.30 16.96
CA ALA A 24 13.71 -23.86 17.06
C ALA A 24 14.42 -23.08 15.96
N SER A 25 15.66 -23.42 15.62
CA SER A 25 16.42 -22.77 14.53
C SER A 25 15.76 -23.02 13.17
N ILE A 26 15.35 -24.26 12.89
CA ILE A 26 14.64 -24.60 11.64
C ILE A 26 13.26 -23.92 11.64
N ALA A 27 12.53 -23.97 12.75
CA ALA A 27 11.21 -23.34 12.85
C ALA A 27 11.28 -21.83 12.59
N LEU A 28 12.26 -21.14 13.19
CA LEU A 28 12.45 -19.70 12.95
C LEU A 28 12.78 -19.41 11.49
N SER A 29 13.64 -20.21 10.86
CA SER A 29 13.99 -20.08 9.44
C SER A 29 12.78 -20.30 8.53
N VAL A 30 11.96 -21.32 8.83
CA VAL A 30 10.71 -21.61 8.11
C VAL A 30 9.68 -20.50 8.34
N THR A 31 9.56 -20.01 9.58
CA THR A 31 8.67 -18.88 9.90
C THR A 31 9.02 -17.66 9.07
N LEU A 32 10.30 -17.34 8.94
CA LEU A 32 10.74 -16.21 8.13
C LEU A 32 10.45 -16.45 6.64
N LEU A 33 10.82 -17.61 6.11
CA LEU A 33 10.67 -17.92 4.68
C LEU A 33 9.19 -17.99 4.25
N VAL A 34 8.37 -18.74 4.99
CA VAL A 34 6.95 -18.90 4.71
C VAL A 34 6.19 -17.63 5.05
N GLY A 35 6.54 -16.94 6.14
CA GLY A 35 5.92 -15.71 6.58
C GLY A 35 6.08 -14.58 5.57
N ILE A 36 7.30 -14.37 5.05
CA ILE A 36 7.54 -13.37 3.98
C ILE A 36 6.67 -13.67 2.76
N GLU A 37 6.62 -14.91 2.31
CA GLU A 37 5.83 -15.29 1.13
C GLU A 37 4.33 -15.15 1.37
N HIS A 38 3.87 -15.51 2.56
CA HIS A 38 2.46 -15.42 2.95
C HIS A 38 1.98 -13.97 3.00
N VAL A 39 2.74 -13.10 3.67
CA VAL A 39 2.46 -11.66 3.75
C VAL A 39 2.50 -11.03 2.34
N ARG A 40 3.56 -11.32 1.56
CA ARG A 40 3.72 -10.82 0.21
C ARG A 40 2.52 -11.13 -0.69
N SER A 41 2.11 -12.39 -0.72
CA SER A 41 0.99 -12.80 -1.57
C SER A 41 -0.34 -12.29 -1.04
N GLY A 42 -0.52 -12.20 0.29
CA GLY A 42 -1.71 -11.59 0.90
C GLY A 42 -1.86 -10.11 0.56
N VAL A 43 -0.77 -9.34 0.67
CA VAL A 43 -0.74 -7.93 0.27
C VAL A 43 -1.05 -7.79 -1.23
N ARG A 44 -0.41 -8.58 -2.08
CA ARG A 44 -0.64 -8.53 -3.52
C ARG A 44 -2.10 -8.87 -3.89
N GLU A 45 -2.69 -9.84 -3.24
CA GLU A 45 -4.10 -10.22 -3.44
C GLU A 45 -5.05 -9.13 -2.95
N SER A 46 -4.76 -8.51 -1.79
CA SER A 46 -5.53 -7.39 -1.25
C SER A 46 -5.53 -6.21 -2.21
N PHE A 47 -4.35 -5.82 -2.72
CA PHE A 47 -4.25 -4.72 -3.68
C PHE A 47 -4.91 -5.03 -5.02
N ALA A 48 -4.68 -6.22 -5.59
CA ALA A 48 -5.32 -6.61 -6.84
C ALA A 48 -6.84 -6.75 -6.74
N GLY A 49 -7.35 -6.96 -5.53
CA GLY A 49 -8.78 -7.03 -5.25
C GLY A 49 -9.44 -5.68 -5.02
N THR A 50 -8.69 -4.59 -4.84
CA THR A 50 -9.28 -3.30 -4.46
C THR A 50 -10.16 -2.70 -5.56
N ILE A 51 -9.78 -2.83 -6.81
CA ILE A 51 -10.52 -2.31 -7.96
C ILE A 51 -10.78 -3.40 -8.99
N ARG A 52 -12.02 -3.54 -9.39
CA ARG A 52 -12.44 -4.50 -10.41
C ARG A 52 -13.56 -3.93 -11.27
N GLY A 53 -13.62 -4.35 -12.53
CA GLY A 53 -14.67 -3.90 -13.45
C GLY A 53 -14.52 -2.46 -13.93
N VAL A 54 -13.47 -1.75 -13.53
CA VAL A 54 -13.05 -0.46 -14.07
C VAL A 54 -12.03 -0.73 -15.16
N ASP A 55 -12.29 -0.24 -16.36
CA ASP A 55 -11.38 -0.43 -17.50
C ASP A 55 -10.29 0.64 -17.52
N LEU A 56 -10.65 1.90 -17.24
CA LEU A 56 -9.71 3.02 -17.18
C LEU A 56 -9.93 3.87 -15.93
N ILE A 57 -8.84 4.46 -15.44
CA ILE A 57 -8.86 5.60 -14.51
C ILE A 57 -8.21 6.75 -15.26
N VAL A 58 -8.88 7.88 -15.27
CA VAL A 58 -8.44 9.07 -16.00
C VAL A 58 -8.25 10.21 -15.00
N GLY A 59 -7.14 10.90 -15.09
CA GLY A 59 -6.84 12.07 -14.27
C GLY A 59 -6.05 13.10 -15.07
N ALA A 60 -5.74 14.24 -14.47
CA ALA A 60 -4.84 15.22 -15.06
C ALA A 60 -3.48 14.61 -15.38
N ARG A 61 -2.75 15.19 -16.32
CA ARG A 61 -1.46 14.70 -16.77
C ARG A 61 -0.48 14.47 -15.63
N GLY A 62 -0.04 13.22 -15.47
CA GLY A 62 0.80 12.81 -14.34
C GLY A 62 1.34 11.40 -14.49
N GLY A 63 1.96 10.90 -13.41
CA GLY A 63 2.46 9.53 -13.35
C GLY A 63 1.33 8.51 -13.24
N THR A 64 1.41 7.42 -13.99
CA THR A 64 0.43 6.30 -13.96
C THR A 64 0.23 5.76 -12.54
N LEU A 65 1.32 5.60 -11.82
CA LEU A 65 1.30 5.11 -10.44
C LEU A 65 0.72 6.13 -9.46
N GLN A 66 0.98 7.43 -9.66
CA GLN A 66 0.43 8.49 -8.84
C GLN A 66 -1.10 8.54 -8.93
N ILE A 67 -1.65 8.48 -10.14
CA ILE A 67 -3.10 8.44 -10.38
C ILE A 67 -3.72 7.22 -9.68
N LEU A 68 -3.12 6.03 -9.86
CA LEU A 68 -3.61 4.82 -9.21
C LEU A 68 -3.58 4.92 -7.68
N LEU A 69 -2.47 5.38 -7.11
CA LEU A 69 -2.30 5.47 -5.66
C LEU A 69 -3.21 6.52 -5.03
N SER A 70 -3.36 7.68 -5.65
CA SER A 70 -4.21 8.75 -5.09
C SER A 70 -5.70 8.41 -5.18
N THR A 71 -6.17 7.87 -6.32
CA THR A 71 -7.60 7.61 -6.54
C THR A 71 -8.10 6.32 -5.90
N VAL A 72 -7.34 5.22 -6.01
CA VAL A 72 -7.81 3.90 -5.54
C VAL A 72 -7.38 3.62 -4.10
N PHE A 73 -6.15 4.01 -3.74
CA PHE A 73 -5.58 3.69 -2.42
C PHE A 73 -5.60 4.86 -1.44
N GLY A 74 -5.96 6.06 -1.90
CA GLY A 74 -5.96 7.26 -1.07
C GLY A 74 -4.57 7.66 -0.59
N ILE A 75 -3.51 7.31 -1.33
CA ILE A 75 -2.11 7.56 -0.98
C ILE A 75 -1.54 8.68 -1.87
N GLY A 76 -1.02 9.73 -1.23
CA GLY A 76 -0.47 10.89 -1.94
C GLY A 76 -1.56 11.86 -2.40
N ALA A 77 -1.16 12.88 -3.17
CA ALA A 77 -2.05 13.87 -3.77
C ALA A 77 -2.35 13.53 -5.24
N PRO A 78 -3.50 13.97 -5.80
CA PRO A 78 -3.76 13.89 -7.23
C PRO A 78 -2.71 14.68 -8.01
N SER A 79 -2.53 14.34 -9.28
CA SER A 79 -1.57 15.03 -10.17
C SER A 79 -2.03 16.42 -10.63
N GLY A 80 -3.29 16.72 -10.46
CA GLY A 80 -3.96 17.94 -10.86
C GLY A 80 -5.46 17.74 -10.88
N ALA A 81 -6.18 18.70 -11.46
CA ALA A 81 -7.61 18.65 -11.66
C ALA A 81 -7.94 18.42 -13.14
N VAL A 82 -9.11 17.89 -13.40
CA VAL A 82 -9.73 17.72 -14.72
C VAL A 82 -10.99 18.58 -14.74
N SER A 83 -11.16 19.40 -15.79
CA SER A 83 -12.33 20.26 -15.93
C SER A 83 -13.61 19.42 -16.09
N TRP A 84 -14.73 19.95 -15.57
CA TRP A 84 -16.02 19.28 -15.69
C TRP A 84 -16.44 19.13 -17.15
N GLU A 85 -16.18 20.12 -17.99
CA GLU A 85 -16.43 20.08 -19.44
C GLU A 85 -15.71 18.91 -20.12
N THR A 86 -14.45 18.68 -19.76
CA THR A 86 -13.68 17.56 -20.28
C THR A 86 -14.23 16.22 -19.80
N TYR A 87 -14.63 16.13 -18.52
CA TYR A 87 -15.28 14.94 -17.97
C TYR A 87 -16.59 14.64 -18.70
N GLU A 88 -17.47 15.63 -18.89
CA GLU A 88 -18.74 15.44 -19.61
C GLU A 88 -18.52 14.98 -21.05
N ARG A 89 -17.62 15.62 -21.78
CA ARG A 89 -17.28 15.25 -23.15
C ARG A 89 -16.86 13.77 -23.25
N TRP A 90 -16.02 13.30 -22.34
CA TRP A 90 -15.58 11.91 -22.33
C TRP A 90 -16.64 10.95 -21.78
N SER A 91 -17.47 11.37 -20.85
CA SER A 91 -18.57 10.55 -20.29
C SER A 91 -19.59 10.20 -21.38
N GLN A 92 -19.82 11.11 -22.33
CA GLN A 92 -20.74 10.94 -23.45
C GLN A 92 -20.14 10.20 -24.65
N HIS A 93 -18.87 9.80 -24.57
CA HIS A 93 -18.20 9.13 -25.69
C HIS A 93 -18.84 7.76 -25.98
N PRO A 94 -19.07 7.40 -27.29
CA PRO A 94 -19.81 6.17 -27.67
C PRO A 94 -19.24 4.87 -27.12
N ALA A 95 -17.92 4.79 -26.87
CA ALA A 95 -17.24 3.63 -26.30
C ALA A 95 -17.45 3.50 -24.78
N VAL A 96 -17.87 4.55 -24.09
CA VAL A 96 -18.11 4.59 -22.66
C VAL A 96 -19.46 3.98 -22.33
N SER A 97 -19.51 3.14 -21.33
CA SER A 97 -20.71 2.51 -20.79
C SER A 97 -21.19 3.21 -19.52
N TRP A 98 -20.26 3.63 -18.68
CA TRP A 98 -20.49 4.36 -17.44
C TRP A 98 -19.22 5.06 -16.97
N THR A 99 -19.41 6.12 -16.19
CA THR A 99 -18.33 6.83 -15.53
C THR A 99 -18.65 7.04 -14.05
N ILE A 100 -17.62 7.27 -13.24
CA ILE A 100 -17.73 7.69 -11.84
C ILE A 100 -16.75 8.85 -11.65
N PRO A 101 -17.22 10.08 -11.48
CA PRO A 101 -16.38 11.22 -11.15
C PRO A 101 -15.86 11.10 -9.70
N TYR A 102 -14.66 11.63 -9.46
CA TYR A 102 -13.96 11.45 -8.20
C TYR A 102 -13.15 12.70 -7.87
N ALA A 103 -13.61 13.48 -6.93
CA ALA A 103 -12.95 14.68 -6.45
C ALA A 103 -12.28 14.43 -5.10
N LEU A 104 -11.00 14.78 -5.00
CA LEU A 104 -10.14 14.52 -3.84
C LEU A 104 -9.57 15.85 -3.33
N GLY A 105 -9.61 16.10 -2.04
CA GLY A 105 -8.94 17.31 -1.52
C GLY A 105 -8.92 17.41 0.00
N ASP A 106 -10.01 17.12 0.63
CA ASP A 106 -10.22 17.39 2.04
C ASP A 106 -10.05 16.17 2.93
N SER A 107 -10.07 16.42 4.23
CA SER A 107 -9.99 15.36 5.23
C SER A 107 -10.81 15.65 6.47
N HIS A 108 -11.19 14.61 7.18
CA HIS A 108 -11.74 14.70 8.52
C HIS A 108 -10.94 13.77 9.44
N ARG A 109 -10.26 14.32 10.42
CA ARG A 109 -9.45 13.56 11.41
C ARG A 109 -8.49 12.55 10.77
N GLY A 110 -7.90 12.93 9.62
CA GLY A 110 -6.95 12.08 8.88
C GLY A 110 -7.59 11.06 7.95
N TYR A 111 -8.91 11.05 7.81
CA TYR A 111 -9.64 10.29 6.80
C TYR A 111 -9.95 11.20 5.61
N ARG A 112 -9.71 10.69 4.40
CA ARG A 112 -9.92 11.43 3.17
C ARG A 112 -11.40 11.64 2.89
N VAL A 113 -11.77 12.86 2.49
CA VAL A 113 -13.08 13.17 1.96
C VAL A 113 -13.04 13.08 0.44
N ILE A 114 -14.07 12.50 -0.14
CA ILE A 114 -14.17 12.16 -1.54
C ILE A 114 -15.54 12.60 -2.05
N GLY A 115 -15.53 13.56 -2.98
CA GLY A 115 -16.72 13.93 -3.73
C GLY A 115 -16.96 12.91 -4.86
N THR A 116 -18.17 12.37 -4.94
CA THR A 116 -18.54 11.41 -5.98
C THR A 116 -20.06 11.35 -6.17
N THR A 117 -20.51 10.57 -7.14
CA THR A 117 -21.93 10.36 -7.43
C THR A 117 -22.42 8.99 -6.99
N ASN A 118 -23.73 8.78 -7.02
CA ASN A 118 -24.36 7.49 -6.73
C ASN A 118 -23.88 6.35 -7.62
N ALA A 119 -23.34 6.68 -8.82
CA ALA A 119 -22.71 5.71 -9.71
C ALA A 119 -21.56 4.94 -9.03
N PHE A 120 -20.90 5.53 -8.03
CA PHE A 120 -19.89 4.83 -7.23
C PHE A 120 -20.48 3.60 -6.53
N TYR A 121 -21.57 3.71 -5.83
CA TYR A 121 -22.17 2.59 -5.11
C TYR A 121 -22.76 1.55 -6.05
N GLU A 122 -23.23 1.95 -7.20
CA GLU A 122 -23.87 1.08 -8.18
C GLU A 122 -22.85 0.34 -9.06
N ARG A 123 -21.79 1.00 -9.51
CA ARG A 123 -20.87 0.51 -10.55
C ARG A 123 -19.52 0.03 -10.02
N TYR A 124 -19.00 0.62 -8.94
CA TYR A 124 -17.73 0.20 -8.40
C TYR A 124 -17.78 -1.24 -7.88
N ARG A 125 -16.75 -2.02 -8.20
CA ARG A 125 -16.62 -3.42 -7.77
C ARG A 125 -15.28 -3.67 -7.14
N TYR A 126 -15.24 -4.54 -6.14
CA TYR A 126 -14.03 -4.97 -5.46
C TYR A 126 -13.99 -6.49 -5.28
N ARG A 127 -12.82 -7.07 -5.13
CA ARG A 127 -12.57 -8.52 -4.95
C ARG A 127 -13.23 -9.37 -6.04
N GLN A 128 -14.04 -10.38 -5.64
CA GLN A 128 -14.73 -11.32 -6.54
C GLN A 128 -16.12 -10.80 -6.95
N ASP A 129 -16.27 -9.54 -7.33
CA ASP A 129 -17.54 -8.85 -7.66
C ASP A 129 -18.33 -8.32 -6.46
N GLY A 130 -17.63 -8.03 -5.34
CA GLY A 130 -18.25 -7.33 -4.22
C GLY A 130 -18.78 -5.96 -4.64
N ARG A 131 -19.99 -5.62 -4.18
CA ARG A 131 -20.62 -4.31 -4.38
C ARG A 131 -20.49 -3.47 -3.14
N VAL A 132 -20.36 -2.16 -3.32
CA VAL A 132 -20.43 -1.21 -2.21
C VAL A 132 -21.87 -1.16 -1.73
N THR A 133 -22.11 -1.53 -0.48
CA THR A 133 -23.45 -1.60 0.12
C THR A 133 -23.46 -0.93 1.48
N PHE A 134 -24.65 -0.56 1.96
CA PHE A 134 -24.82 0.14 3.22
C PHE A 134 -25.11 -0.85 4.37
N ALA A 135 -24.47 -0.63 5.51
CA ALA A 135 -24.81 -1.29 6.77
C ALA A 135 -26.04 -0.64 7.42
N THR A 136 -26.07 0.70 7.37
CA THR A 136 -27.20 1.53 7.84
C THR A 136 -27.35 2.75 6.95
N GLY A 137 -28.54 3.30 6.84
CA GLY A 137 -28.82 4.47 6.02
C GLY A 137 -28.79 4.21 4.53
N GLY A 138 -28.37 5.22 3.75
CA GLY A 138 -28.37 5.19 2.28
C GLY A 138 -27.29 6.10 1.69
N PRO A 139 -27.33 6.31 0.34
CA PRO A 139 -26.43 7.21 -0.34
C PRO A 139 -26.69 8.67 0.02
N ALA A 140 -25.68 9.51 -0.10
CA ALA A 140 -25.81 10.96 -0.01
C ALA A 140 -26.65 11.50 -1.16
N ALA A 141 -27.55 12.43 -0.88
CA ALA A 141 -28.46 13.03 -1.86
C ALA A 141 -28.44 14.58 -1.79
N ALA A 142 -28.29 15.14 -0.60
CA ALA A 142 -28.16 16.58 -0.40
C ALA A 142 -26.69 17.00 -0.28
N GLU A 143 -26.40 18.26 -0.50
CA GLU A 143 -25.04 18.84 -0.38
C GLU A 143 -24.43 18.62 1.00
N THR A 144 -25.26 18.62 2.05
CA THR A 144 -24.83 18.42 3.44
C THR A 144 -24.80 16.95 3.87
N ASP A 145 -25.09 16.03 2.96
CA ASP A 145 -25.12 14.60 3.25
C ASP A 145 -23.73 13.98 3.16
N VAL A 146 -23.43 13.09 4.09
CA VAL A 146 -22.19 12.33 4.06
C VAL A 146 -22.39 10.84 4.33
N VAL A 147 -21.66 10.03 3.60
CA VAL A 147 -21.57 8.58 3.81
C VAL A 147 -20.17 8.25 4.30
N ILE A 148 -20.07 7.43 5.34
CA ILE A 148 -18.77 7.04 5.91
C ILE A 148 -18.45 5.56 5.71
N GLY A 149 -17.17 5.28 5.51
CA GLY A 149 -16.65 3.93 5.46
C GLY A 149 -16.74 3.21 6.83
N ALA A 150 -16.76 1.88 6.80
CA ALA A 150 -16.92 1.07 8.01
C ALA A 150 -15.84 1.30 9.07
N GLU A 151 -14.58 1.54 8.67
CA GLU A 151 -13.48 1.82 9.61
C GLU A 151 -13.61 3.21 10.24
N VAL A 152 -14.08 4.19 9.49
CA VAL A 152 -14.36 5.55 9.99
C VAL A 152 -15.42 5.49 11.08
N ALA A 153 -16.55 4.81 10.80
CA ALA A 153 -17.65 4.64 11.76
C ALA A 153 -17.16 3.96 13.05
N GLU A 154 -16.41 2.87 12.94
CA GLU A 154 -15.95 2.09 14.08
C GLU A 154 -14.94 2.86 14.95
N ARG A 155 -13.93 3.50 14.30
CA ARG A 155 -12.86 4.18 15.03
C ARG A 155 -13.27 5.49 15.66
N LEU A 156 -14.08 6.27 14.95
CA LEU A 156 -14.55 7.56 15.43
C LEU A 156 -15.86 7.43 16.23
N ARG A 157 -16.47 6.22 16.23
CA ARG A 157 -17.73 5.90 16.90
C ARG A 157 -18.88 6.77 16.39
N TYR A 158 -18.91 6.96 15.07
CA TYR A 158 -19.97 7.69 14.39
C TYR A 158 -21.08 6.79 13.91
N GLY A 159 -22.31 7.31 13.89
CA GLY A 159 -23.50 6.68 13.35
C GLY A 159 -24.29 7.63 12.47
N VAL A 160 -25.36 7.11 11.86
CA VAL A 160 -26.29 7.93 11.07
C VAL A 160 -26.93 8.98 11.97
N GLY A 161 -26.93 10.24 11.51
CA GLY A 161 -27.42 11.42 12.22
C GLY A 161 -26.34 12.22 12.95
N ASP A 162 -25.12 11.70 13.09
CA ASP A 162 -24.02 12.45 13.71
C ASP A 162 -23.46 13.50 12.76
N PRO A 163 -23.08 14.69 13.25
CA PRO A 163 -22.47 15.73 12.44
C PRO A 163 -20.97 15.49 12.23
N ILE A 164 -20.46 15.84 11.05
CA ILE A 164 -19.03 15.85 10.71
C ILE A 164 -18.64 17.23 10.21
N VAL A 165 -17.53 17.74 10.72
CA VAL A 165 -16.84 18.93 10.20
C VAL A 165 -15.64 18.51 9.38
N VAL A 166 -15.55 18.98 8.14
CA VAL A 166 -14.46 18.67 7.22
C VAL A 166 -13.38 19.77 7.32
N THR A 167 -12.11 19.38 7.20
CA THR A 167 -10.95 20.28 7.31
C THR A 167 -10.18 20.28 6.00
N HIS A 168 -9.71 21.44 5.58
CA HIS A 168 -8.92 21.58 4.35
C HIS A 168 -7.55 20.90 4.49
N GLY A 169 -7.22 19.99 3.55
CA GLY A 169 -5.94 19.29 3.49
C GLY A 169 -5.88 17.96 4.23
N LEU A 170 -4.81 17.19 3.96
CA LEU A 170 -4.63 15.79 4.42
C LEU A 170 -4.01 15.64 5.82
N GLN A 171 -3.44 16.69 6.39
CA GLN A 171 -2.79 16.65 7.70
C GLN A 171 -3.53 17.56 8.67
N GLY A 172 -3.87 17.07 9.84
CA GLY A 172 -4.65 17.72 10.90
C GLY A 172 -4.07 19.03 11.48
N GLY A 173 -3.53 19.88 10.64
CA GLY A 173 -3.05 21.23 10.83
C GLY A 173 -3.59 22.15 9.75
N GLY A 174 -4.74 21.83 9.16
CA GLY A 174 -5.43 22.68 8.20
C GLY A 174 -5.70 24.07 8.80
N ILE A 175 -5.51 25.10 7.98
CA ILE A 175 -5.54 26.52 8.39
C ILE A 175 -6.97 26.99 8.71
N SER A 176 -8.00 26.20 8.38
CA SER A 176 -9.40 26.48 8.73
C SER A 176 -10.25 25.21 8.82
N ASP A 177 -11.03 25.11 9.88
CA ASP A 177 -12.12 24.15 10.04
C ASP A 177 -13.38 24.76 9.42
N HIS A 178 -14.08 24.02 8.58
CA HIS A 178 -15.38 24.43 8.02
C HIS A 178 -16.50 24.26 9.08
N GLU A 179 -16.39 25.00 10.19
CA GLU A 179 -17.38 24.97 11.29
C GLU A 179 -18.75 25.50 10.84
N ALA A 180 -18.80 26.27 9.74
CA ALA A 180 -20.02 26.91 9.25
C ALA A 180 -21.00 25.92 8.60
N HIS A 181 -20.51 24.81 7.99
CA HIS A 181 -21.35 23.85 7.27
C HIS A 181 -21.06 22.42 7.75
N PRO A 182 -21.68 21.97 8.87
CA PRO A 182 -21.56 20.58 9.31
C PRO A 182 -22.32 19.65 8.37
N PHE A 183 -21.63 18.61 7.90
CA PHE A 183 -22.26 17.50 7.19
C PHE A 183 -22.98 16.57 8.15
N THR A 184 -24.06 15.97 7.70
CA THR A 184 -24.81 14.96 8.48
C THR A 184 -24.56 13.56 7.90
N ILE A 185 -24.20 12.61 8.73
CA ILE A 185 -24.04 11.21 8.29
C ILE A 185 -25.40 10.62 7.97
N VAL A 186 -25.62 10.29 6.70
CA VAL A 186 -26.84 9.65 6.20
C VAL A 186 -26.66 8.16 5.93
N GLY A 187 -25.39 7.69 5.82
CA GLY A 187 -25.11 6.30 5.53
C GLY A 187 -23.77 5.83 6.09
N VAL A 188 -23.72 4.56 6.47
CA VAL A 188 -22.51 3.83 6.86
C VAL A 188 -22.35 2.63 5.94
N LEU A 189 -21.19 2.51 5.29
CA LEU A 189 -20.91 1.41 4.38
C LEU A 189 -20.66 0.09 5.12
N ASN A 190 -21.03 -1.02 4.49
CA ASN A 190 -20.58 -2.34 4.91
C ASN A 190 -19.06 -2.46 4.75
N ARG A 191 -18.43 -3.23 5.64
CA ARG A 191 -16.98 -3.45 5.60
C ARG A 191 -16.58 -4.18 4.33
N THR A 192 -15.66 -3.59 3.59
CA THR A 192 -15.13 -4.10 2.32
C THR A 192 -13.73 -4.69 2.46
N PHE A 193 -12.99 -4.32 3.51
CA PHE A 193 -11.55 -4.56 3.68
C PHE A 193 -10.72 -4.02 2.51
N THR A 194 -11.10 -2.87 2.01
CA THR A 194 -10.42 -2.09 0.99
C THR A 194 -10.27 -0.65 1.48
N PRO A 195 -9.53 0.23 0.78
CA PRO A 195 -9.46 1.65 1.14
C PRO A 195 -10.80 2.37 1.25
N ILE A 196 -11.87 1.82 0.66
CA ILE A 196 -13.25 2.33 0.79
C ILE A 196 -13.66 2.47 2.27
N ASP A 197 -13.24 1.53 3.12
CA ASP A 197 -13.60 1.54 4.55
C ASP A 197 -13.00 2.75 5.31
N ARG A 198 -11.98 3.39 4.73
CA ARG A 198 -11.21 4.48 5.33
C ARG A 198 -11.48 5.85 4.69
N ALA A 199 -12.53 5.97 3.93
CA ALA A 199 -12.89 7.20 3.24
C ALA A 199 -14.26 7.70 3.72
N ILE A 200 -14.50 8.96 3.46
CA ILE A 200 -15.74 9.70 3.71
C ILE A 200 -16.21 10.17 2.35
N TYR A 201 -17.48 9.94 2.03
CA TYR A 201 -18.04 10.22 0.71
C TYR A 201 -19.11 11.29 0.83
N VAL A 202 -18.97 12.35 0.05
CA VAL A 202 -19.92 13.47 -0.08
C VAL A 202 -20.39 13.55 -1.54
N THR A 203 -21.42 14.32 -1.80
CA THR A 203 -21.80 14.68 -3.17
C THR A 203 -20.74 15.60 -3.77
N LEU A 204 -20.67 15.72 -5.08
CA LEU A 204 -19.73 16.64 -5.74
C LEU A 204 -20.08 18.09 -5.41
N GLU A 205 -21.37 18.38 -5.42
CA GLU A 205 -21.95 19.68 -5.06
C GLU A 205 -21.59 20.06 -3.61
N GLY A 206 -21.72 19.12 -2.68
CA GLY A 206 -21.35 19.34 -1.28
C GLY A 206 -19.85 19.57 -1.07
N LEU A 207 -19.00 18.94 -1.91
CA LEU A 207 -17.55 19.20 -1.87
C LEU A 207 -17.22 20.59 -2.44
N GLU A 208 -17.91 21.04 -3.48
CA GLU A 208 -17.68 22.33 -4.13
C GLU A 208 -18.16 23.48 -3.23
N ALA A 209 -19.36 23.37 -2.66
CA ALA A 209 -19.90 24.34 -1.72
C ALA A 209 -18.94 24.66 -0.56
N MET A 210 -18.17 23.67 -0.08
CA MET A 210 -17.12 23.90 0.90
C MET A 210 -15.98 24.78 0.39
N HIS A 211 -15.65 24.72 -0.90
CA HIS A 211 -14.54 25.49 -1.48
C HIS A 211 -14.95 26.92 -1.82
N GLU A 212 -16.18 27.16 -2.24
CA GLU A 212 -16.73 28.50 -2.50
C GLU A 212 -16.74 29.35 -1.24
N ASP A 213 -17.14 28.78 -0.12
CA ASP A 213 -17.11 29.49 1.19
C ASP A 213 -15.67 29.89 1.60
N PHE A 214 -14.67 29.11 1.23
CA PHE A 214 -13.28 29.42 1.53
C PHE A 214 -12.73 30.56 0.68
N GLU A 215 -13.09 30.65 -0.59
CA GLU A 215 -12.71 31.79 -1.45
C GLU A 215 -13.40 33.08 -1.06
N ALA A 216 -14.61 32.99 -0.51
CA ALA A 216 -15.38 34.15 0.00
C ALA A 216 -14.86 34.68 1.36
N MET A 217 -14.04 33.92 2.09
CA MET A 217 -13.45 34.38 3.36
C MET A 217 -12.38 35.44 3.11
N PRO A 218 -12.44 36.62 3.79
CA PRO A 218 -11.39 37.61 3.67
C PRO A 218 -10.04 37.00 4.11
N ALA A 219 -9.01 37.19 3.28
CA ALA A 219 -7.67 36.68 3.55
C ALA A 219 -7.27 37.05 5.01
N PRO A 220 -6.74 36.11 5.81
CA PRO A 220 -6.32 36.37 7.16
C PRO A 220 -5.38 37.55 7.15
N ALA A 221 -5.66 38.58 8.01
CA ALA A 221 -4.84 39.77 8.10
C ALA A 221 -3.38 39.33 8.23
N ALA A 222 -2.52 39.84 7.36
CA ALA A 222 -1.09 39.53 7.41
C ALA A 222 -0.60 39.73 8.84
N PRO A 223 0.12 38.78 9.44
CA PRO A 223 0.63 38.96 10.80
C PRO A 223 1.39 40.26 10.84
N PRO A 224 1.22 41.10 11.91
CA PRO A 224 1.91 42.37 12.01
C PRO A 224 3.41 42.09 11.80
N ALA A 225 4.03 42.82 10.87
CA ALA A 225 5.43 42.67 10.57
C ALA A 225 6.20 42.74 11.90
N ILE A 226 6.72 41.60 12.34
CA ILE A 226 7.58 41.56 13.53
C ILE A 226 8.80 42.35 13.11
N GLY A 227 8.84 43.61 13.59
CA GLY A 227 9.99 44.45 13.40
C GLY A 227 11.22 43.69 13.85
N THR A 228 12.14 43.43 12.95
CA THR A 228 13.43 42.86 13.27
C THR A 228 14.03 43.71 14.38
N PRO A 229 14.32 43.16 15.58
CA PRO A 229 15.00 43.91 16.60
C PRO A 229 16.35 44.37 16.05
N ALA A 230 16.56 45.66 15.95
CA ALA A 230 17.85 46.23 15.59
C ALA A 230 18.88 45.71 16.59
N MET A 231 19.80 44.84 16.13
CA MET A 231 20.95 44.45 16.92
C MET A 231 21.85 45.67 17.07
N PRO A 232 22.13 46.16 18.30
CA PRO A 232 23.10 47.21 18.49
C PRO A 232 24.50 46.63 18.31
N GLY A 233 25.26 47.17 17.34
CA GLY A 233 26.70 46.99 17.24
C GLY A 233 27.18 45.81 16.38
N ALA A 234 26.98 45.87 15.06
CA ALA A 234 27.86 45.21 14.12
C ALA A 234 28.51 46.28 13.24
N GLU A 235 29.72 46.68 13.62
CA GLU A 235 30.61 47.45 12.75
C GLU A 235 30.87 46.65 11.47
N ALA A 236 30.68 47.30 10.32
CA ALA A 236 30.97 46.75 9.03
C ALA A 236 32.48 46.44 8.92
N PRO A 237 32.89 45.25 8.45
CA PRO A 237 34.30 44.97 8.23
C PRO A 237 34.86 45.86 7.10
N PRO A 238 36.12 46.31 7.20
CA PRO A 238 36.71 47.23 6.23
C PRO A 238 36.90 46.51 4.86
N ALA A 239 36.59 47.27 3.80
CA ALA A 239 36.73 46.82 2.43
C ALA A 239 38.21 46.49 2.15
N MET A 240 38.50 45.27 1.73
CA MET A 240 39.82 44.89 1.20
C MET A 240 39.92 45.29 -0.27
N PRO A 241 40.98 45.94 -0.72
CA PRO A 241 41.19 46.29 -2.12
C PRO A 241 41.80 45.10 -2.88
N GLY A 242 41.17 44.73 -3.99
CA GLY A 242 41.81 44.07 -5.13
C GLY A 242 41.99 42.55 -5.06
N ALA A 243 40.98 41.81 -5.51
CA ALA A 243 41.19 40.54 -6.19
C ALA A 243 40.13 40.34 -7.26
N SER A 244 40.51 40.46 -8.51
CA SER A 244 39.69 40.10 -9.66
C SER A 244 39.53 38.57 -9.72
N PRO A 245 38.31 38.01 -10.01
CA PRO A 245 38.18 36.56 -10.20
C PRO A 245 38.79 36.14 -11.54
N PRO A 246 39.39 34.92 -11.61
CA PRO A 246 39.98 34.40 -12.83
C PRO A 246 38.87 34.04 -13.84
N SER A 247 39.05 34.49 -15.08
CA SER A 247 38.26 34.15 -16.24
C SER A 247 38.44 32.71 -16.66
N MET A 248 37.37 31.94 -16.69
CA MET A 248 37.30 30.62 -17.37
C MET A 248 36.94 30.82 -18.84
N PRO A 249 37.61 30.17 -19.78
CA PRO A 249 37.24 30.25 -21.20
C PRO A 249 36.21 29.18 -21.59
N GLY A 250 35.18 29.61 -22.33
CA GLY A 250 34.41 28.78 -23.25
C GLY A 250 33.08 28.18 -22.73
N ALA A 251 32.02 28.97 -22.80
CA ALA A 251 30.67 28.46 -23.09
C ALA A 251 29.92 29.57 -23.83
N GLU A 252 29.64 29.36 -25.10
CA GLU A 252 28.79 30.22 -25.94
C GLU A 252 27.35 30.19 -25.39
N ALA A 253 26.78 31.37 -25.16
CA ALA A 253 25.37 31.56 -24.84
C ALA A 253 24.54 31.65 -26.13
N PRO A 254 23.34 31.05 -26.18
CA PRO A 254 22.44 31.24 -27.32
C PRO A 254 21.82 32.64 -27.33
N PRO A 255 21.43 33.16 -28.51
CA PRO A 255 20.99 34.54 -28.70
C PRO A 255 19.62 34.81 -28.09
N VAL A 256 19.53 35.91 -27.36
CA VAL A 256 18.29 36.47 -26.79
C VAL A 256 17.50 37.12 -27.95
N ALA A 257 16.26 36.64 -28.14
CA ALA A 257 15.30 37.26 -29.05
C ALA A 257 14.75 38.56 -28.43
N VAL A 258 14.90 39.65 -29.14
CA VAL A 258 14.37 40.98 -28.82
C VAL A 258 12.88 41.01 -29.13
N ALA A 259 12.05 41.33 -28.13
CA ALA A 259 10.64 41.65 -28.32
C ALA A 259 10.45 43.08 -28.80
N PRO A 260 9.47 43.35 -29.70
CA PRO A 260 9.21 44.70 -30.19
C PRO A 260 8.41 45.53 -29.19
N ALA A 261 8.69 46.81 -29.15
CA ALA A 261 8.08 47.85 -28.32
C ALA A 261 6.61 48.08 -28.66
N GLU A 262 5.78 48.25 -27.63
CA GLU A 262 4.42 48.81 -27.75
C GLU A 262 4.49 50.33 -27.90
N PRO A 263 3.60 50.99 -28.71
CA PRO A 263 3.48 52.42 -28.77
C PRO A 263 2.54 52.96 -27.69
N GLU A 264 3.01 54.01 -27.01
CA GLU A 264 2.25 54.90 -26.16
C GLU A 264 1.11 55.55 -26.95
N HIS A 265 -0.09 55.56 -26.40
CA HIS A 265 -1.10 56.57 -26.70
C HIS A 265 -1.62 57.18 -25.43
N ALA A 266 -1.44 58.52 -25.39
CA ALA A 266 -1.94 59.46 -24.40
C ALA A 266 -3.37 59.90 -24.73
N ASP A 267 -4.08 60.22 -23.66
CA ASP A 267 -4.95 61.36 -23.41
C ASP A 267 -6.44 61.35 -23.81
N GLU A 268 -7.19 61.71 -22.79
CA GLU A 268 -8.38 62.59 -22.70
C GLU A 268 -9.74 61.99 -23.11
N ASP A 269 -10.69 61.88 -22.17
CA ASP A 269 -11.64 62.93 -21.79
C ASP A 269 -12.66 62.48 -20.76
N GLU A 270 -12.93 63.42 -19.85
CA GLU A 270 -13.99 63.47 -18.88
C GLU A 270 -15.38 63.39 -19.50
N HIS A 271 -16.30 62.63 -18.93
CA HIS A 271 -17.70 63.01 -18.83
C HIS A 271 -18.37 62.44 -17.58
N ALA A 272 -18.67 63.37 -16.65
CA ALA A 272 -19.64 63.23 -15.59
C ALA A 272 -21.08 63.21 -16.18
N HIS A 273 -21.89 62.29 -15.74
CA HIS A 273 -23.33 62.50 -15.66
C HIS A 273 -23.88 61.84 -14.38
N ASP A 274 -24.35 62.69 -13.48
CA ASP A 274 -25.38 62.43 -12.52
C ASP A 274 -26.66 61.98 -13.27
N ASP A 275 -27.34 61.01 -12.75
CA ASP A 275 -28.81 61.04 -12.59
C ASP A 275 -29.24 59.92 -11.64
N ALA A 276 -29.78 60.35 -10.51
CA ALA A 276 -30.58 59.57 -9.62
C ALA A 276 -31.95 59.29 -10.25
N ASP A 277 -32.41 58.06 -10.19
CA ASP A 277 -33.86 57.82 -10.07
C ASP A 277 -34.15 56.47 -9.36
N GLU A 278 -34.97 56.60 -8.37
CA GLU A 278 -35.61 55.58 -7.58
C GLU A 278 -36.44 54.60 -8.45
N HIS A 279 -36.33 53.31 -8.21
CA HIS A 279 -37.49 52.42 -8.28
C HIS A 279 -37.45 51.34 -7.21
N ALA A 280 -38.57 51.35 -6.49
CA ALA A 280 -38.92 50.44 -5.41
C ALA A 280 -39.28 49.06 -5.90
N ASP A 281 -38.99 48.09 -5.03
CA ASP A 281 -39.76 46.87 -4.71
C ASP A 281 -40.40 46.07 -5.85
N GLU A 282 -39.84 44.95 -6.21
CA GLU A 282 -40.58 43.71 -6.39
C GLU A 282 -39.78 42.54 -5.82
N ALA A 283 -40.18 42.08 -4.63
CA ALA A 283 -39.79 40.80 -4.10
C ALA A 283 -40.44 39.70 -4.95
N GLY A 284 -39.67 39.14 -5.84
CA GLY A 284 -39.96 37.87 -6.50
C GLY A 284 -38.97 36.83 -5.96
N ASP A 285 -39.45 35.99 -5.03
CA ASP A 285 -38.81 34.72 -4.68
C ASP A 285 -38.82 33.82 -5.93
N GLU A 286 -37.83 33.99 -6.79
CA GLU A 286 -37.42 32.94 -7.70
C GLU A 286 -36.21 32.24 -7.07
N HIS A 287 -36.46 31.17 -6.29
CA HIS A 287 -35.51 30.12 -6.11
C HIS A 287 -35.21 29.51 -7.49
N ALA A 288 -34.33 30.16 -8.23
CA ALA A 288 -33.66 29.49 -9.31
C ALA A 288 -32.81 28.38 -8.66
N ASP A 289 -33.25 27.14 -8.85
CA ASP A 289 -32.36 25.98 -8.73
C ASP A 289 -31.14 26.26 -9.65
N HIS A 290 -30.12 26.88 -9.08
CA HIS A 290 -28.82 26.91 -9.72
C HIS A 290 -28.27 25.49 -9.59
N ASP A 291 -28.47 24.70 -10.64
CA ASP A 291 -27.71 23.49 -10.91
C ASP A 291 -26.24 23.93 -11.01
N HIS A 292 -25.54 23.95 -9.87
CA HIS A 292 -24.11 24.20 -9.82
C HIS A 292 -23.40 22.92 -10.23
N ASP A 293 -23.19 22.74 -11.53
CA ASP A 293 -22.31 21.70 -12.05
C ASP A 293 -20.91 21.91 -11.45
N PRO A 294 -20.27 20.88 -10.92
CA PRO A 294 -18.92 20.99 -10.35
C PRO A 294 -17.94 21.51 -11.40
N THR A 295 -17.07 22.44 -10.99
CA THR A 295 -16.11 23.07 -11.91
C THR A 295 -14.98 22.13 -12.30
N GLN A 296 -14.56 21.26 -11.39
CA GLN A 296 -13.44 20.34 -11.61
C GLN A 296 -13.48 19.10 -10.73
N ILE A 297 -12.85 18.03 -11.21
CA ILE A 297 -12.66 16.76 -10.48
C ILE A 297 -11.19 16.36 -10.49
N SER A 298 -10.77 15.50 -9.58
CA SER A 298 -9.38 15.00 -9.53
C SER A 298 -9.13 13.86 -10.51
N ALA A 299 -10.14 13.01 -10.74
CA ALA A 299 -10.08 11.88 -11.65
C ALA A 299 -11.49 11.33 -11.90
N PHE A 300 -11.62 10.43 -12.86
CA PHE A 300 -12.85 9.67 -13.06
C PHE A 300 -12.55 8.23 -13.48
N PHE A 301 -13.40 7.32 -13.05
CA PHE A 301 -13.36 5.93 -13.46
C PHE A 301 -14.24 5.72 -14.70
N VAL A 302 -13.80 4.85 -15.59
CA VAL A 302 -14.49 4.56 -16.86
C VAL A 302 -14.70 3.06 -16.98
N GLY A 303 -15.94 2.67 -17.26
CA GLY A 303 -16.28 1.34 -17.76
C GLY A 303 -16.62 1.43 -19.25
N THR A 304 -16.00 0.60 -20.06
CA THR A 304 -16.20 0.55 -21.50
C THR A 304 -17.19 -0.56 -21.88
N LYS A 305 -17.75 -0.51 -23.08
CA LYS A 305 -18.65 -1.53 -23.61
C LYS A 305 -17.93 -2.84 -23.88
N ASN A 306 -16.67 -2.76 -24.27
CA ASN A 306 -15.81 -3.93 -24.43
C ASN A 306 -14.32 -3.56 -24.26
N ARG A 307 -13.48 -4.57 -23.96
CA ARG A 307 -12.04 -4.38 -23.67
C ARG A 307 -11.22 -3.80 -24.83
N PHE A 308 -11.66 -3.96 -26.04
CA PHE A 308 -10.95 -3.46 -27.20
C PHE A 308 -11.08 -1.92 -27.29
N GLU A 309 -12.27 -1.42 -26.97
CA GLU A 309 -12.56 0.00 -26.91
C GLU A 309 -11.78 0.69 -25.80
N ALA A 310 -11.49 -0.01 -24.69
CA ALA A 310 -10.71 0.55 -23.60
C ALA A 310 -9.28 0.98 -24.02
N LEU A 311 -8.61 0.18 -24.86
CA LEU A 311 -7.26 0.51 -25.34
C LEU A 311 -7.28 1.69 -26.33
N GLN A 312 -8.30 1.75 -27.18
CA GLN A 312 -8.50 2.86 -28.10
C GLN A 312 -8.78 4.14 -27.32
N LEU A 313 -9.75 4.09 -26.41
CA LEU A 313 -10.15 5.21 -25.58
C LEU A 313 -8.97 5.72 -24.71
N GLN A 314 -8.15 4.81 -24.16
CA GLN A 314 -6.93 5.17 -23.45
C GLN A 314 -5.98 6.00 -24.31
N ARG A 315 -5.77 5.57 -25.54
CA ARG A 315 -4.90 6.28 -26.48
C ARG A 315 -5.46 7.64 -26.83
N ASP A 316 -6.77 7.71 -27.12
CA ASP A 316 -7.43 8.94 -27.54
C ASP A 316 -7.40 9.99 -26.40
N MET A 317 -7.68 9.58 -25.17
CA MET A 317 -7.58 10.43 -23.98
C MET A 317 -6.15 10.89 -23.70
N ASN A 318 -5.16 10.01 -23.84
CA ASN A 318 -3.74 10.37 -23.63
C ASN A 318 -3.17 11.28 -24.73
N THR A 319 -3.83 11.39 -25.87
CA THR A 319 -3.46 12.26 -26.99
C THR A 319 -4.41 13.43 -27.14
N ASP A 320 -5.30 13.66 -26.21
CA ASP A 320 -6.19 14.82 -26.20
C ASP A 320 -5.37 16.13 -26.13
N PHE A 321 -5.65 17.04 -27.05
CA PHE A 321 -4.98 18.33 -27.11
C PHE A 321 -5.77 19.44 -26.38
N THR A 322 -7.03 19.18 -26.03
CA THR A 322 -7.89 20.17 -25.37
C THR A 322 -7.47 20.32 -23.91
N GLU A 323 -7.32 19.23 -23.22
CA GLU A 323 -6.83 19.17 -21.85
C GLU A 323 -5.88 17.98 -21.68
N PRO A 324 -4.66 18.18 -21.13
CA PRO A 324 -3.70 17.11 -20.96
C PRO A 324 -4.15 16.08 -19.94
N LEU A 325 -4.58 14.91 -20.38
CA LEU A 325 -5.04 13.81 -19.54
C LEU A 325 -4.01 12.67 -19.47
N THR A 326 -4.16 11.84 -18.47
CA THR A 326 -3.52 10.53 -18.37
C THR A 326 -4.57 9.47 -18.00
N ALA A 327 -4.90 8.65 -18.99
CA ALA A 327 -5.75 7.48 -18.82
C ALA A 327 -4.90 6.24 -18.57
N ILE A 328 -5.18 5.51 -17.48
CA ILE A 328 -4.45 4.31 -17.09
C ILE A 328 -5.37 3.10 -17.04
N ILE A 329 -4.83 1.93 -17.35
CA ILE A 329 -5.50 0.64 -17.12
C ILE A 329 -5.07 0.15 -15.73
N PRO A 330 -5.98 0.04 -14.75
CA PRO A 330 -5.61 -0.24 -13.34
C PRO A 330 -4.77 -1.51 -13.18
N GLY A 331 -5.10 -2.57 -13.93
CA GLY A 331 -4.37 -3.83 -13.88
C GLY A 331 -2.93 -3.74 -14.37
N VAL A 332 -2.66 -2.90 -15.37
CA VAL A 332 -1.31 -2.66 -15.92
C VAL A 332 -0.49 -1.85 -14.91
N SER A 333 -1.06 -0.76 -14.39
CA SER A 333 -0.38 0.10 -13.41
C SER A 333 -0.08 -0.62 -12.10
N LEU A 334 -0.96 -1.52 -11.64
CA LEU A 334 -0.67 -2.45 -10.55
C LEU A 334 0.50 -3.38 -10.88
N GLY A 335 0.58 -3.87 -12.13
CA GLY A 335 1.71 -4.66 -12.61
C GLY A 335 3.04 -3.91 -12.51
N GLU A 336 3.08 -2.65 -12.92
CA GLU A 336 4.24 -1.75 -12.80
C GLU A 336 4.63 -1.52 -11.34
N LEU A 337 3.66 -1.31 -10.44
CA LEU A 337 3.90 -1.21 -9.00
C LEU A 337 4.63 -2.44 -8.48
N TRP A 338 4.16 -3.63 -8.85
CA TRP A 338 4.79 -4.89 -8.41
C TRP A 338 6.18 -5.11 -9.01
N GLN A 339 6.43 -4.66 -10.24
CA GLN A 339 7.77 -4.70 -10.84
C GLN A 339 8.75 -3.80 -10.09
N ASN A 340 8.33 -2.62 -9.69
CA ASN A 340 9.16 -1.70 -8.92
C ASN A 340 9.51 -2.25 -7.51
N ILE A 341 8.58 -3.00 -6.90
CA ILE A 341 8.80 -3.63 -5.59
C ILE A 341 9.58 -4.95 -5.70
N ALA A 342 9.65 -5.56 -6.89
CA ALA A 342 10.24 -6.88 -7.09
C ALA A 342 11.72 -6.96 -6.65
N SER A 343 12.49 -5.88 -6.77
CA SER A 343 13.88 -5.82 -6.30
C SER A 343 13.99 -5.99 -4.78
N ALA A 344 13.09 -5.35 -4.02
CA ALA A 344 13.01 -5.51 -2.57
C ALA A 344 12.57 -6.93 -2.18
N GLU A 345 11.65 -7.53 -2.94
CA GLU A 345 11.23 -8.93 -2.74
C GLU A 345 12.39 -9.91 -2.92
N VAL A 346 13.24 -9.70 -3.93
CA VAL A 346 14.44 -10.53 -4.15
C VAL A 346 15.39 -10.41 -2.95
N GLY A 347 15.60 -9.21 -2.43
CA GLY A 347 16.40 -8.99 -1.22
C GLY A 347 15.87 -9.78 -0.02
N LEU A 348 14.56 -9.72 0.24
CA LEU A 348 13.94 -10.47 1.33
C LEU A 348 14.05 -11.99 1.15
N ARG A 349 13.93 -12.51 -0.08
CA ARG A 349 14.14 -13.93 -0.37
C ARG A 349 15.57 -14.38 -0.13
N ILE A 350 16.55 -13.54 -0.47
CA ILE A 350 17.97 -13.81 -0.19
C ILE A 350 18.19 -13.91 1.32
N VAL A 351 17.68 -12.97 2.11
CA VAL A 351 17.75 -13.00 3.58
C VAL A 351 17.10 -14.28 4.13
N ALA A 352 15.93 -14.64 3.65
CA ALA A 352 15.25 -15.87 4.04
C ALA A 352 16.04 -17.13 3.68
N ALA A 353 16.69 -17.16 2.50
CA ALA A 353 17.55 -18.28 2.09
C ALA A 353 18.79 -18.41 3.00
N PHE A 354 19.41 -17.31 3.39
CA PHE A 354 20.50 -17.31 4.38
C PHE A 354 20.01 -17.81 5.75
N ALA A 355 18.84 -17.40 6.20
CA ALA A 355 18.28 -17.89 7.45
C ALA A 355 18.08 -19.42 7.43
N VAL A 356 17.57 -19.97 6.31
CA VAL A 356 17.44 -21.42 6.11
C VAL A 356 18.83 -22.09 6.11
N ALA A 357 19.81 -21.55 5.41
CA ALA A 357 21.17 -22.08 5.38
C ALA A 357 21.81 -22.12 6.78
N ILE A 358 21.62 -21.06 7.58
CA ILE A 358 22.08 -21.00 8.97
C ILE A 358 21.36 -22.06 9.83
N GLY A 359 20.04 -22.21 9.69
CA GLY A 359 19.26 -23.23 10.41
C GLY A 359 19.72 -24.66 10.08
N LEU A 360 19.95 -24.94 8.81
CA LEU A 360 20.44 -26.23 8.34
C LEU A 360 21.89 -26.50 8.77
N THR A 361 22.75 -25.49 8.77
CA THR A 361 24.14 -25.59 9.27
C THR A 361 24.14 -25.85 10.77
N GLY A 362 23.31 -25.16 11.54
CA GLY A 362 23.12 -25.41 12.97
C GLY A 362 22.67 -26.85 13.23
N MET A 363 21.74 -27.37 12.43
CA MET A 363 21.32 -28.77 12.50
C MET A 363 22.50 -29.74 12.19
N LEU A 364 23.31 -29.45 11.16
CA LEU A 364 24.48 -30.25 10.84
C LEU A 364 25.46 -30.30 12.01
N VAL A 365 25.78 -29.16 12.59
CA VAL A 365 26.67 -29.03 13.75
C VAL A 365 26.12 -29.81 14.95
N ALA A 366 24.84 -29.66 15.24
CA ALA A 366 24.17 -30.37 16.35
C ALA A 366 24.20 -31.88 16.15
N LEU A 367 23.90 -32.40 14.96
CA LEU A 367 23.95 -33.82 14.64
C LEU A 367 25.40 -34.34 14.69
N TYR A 368 26.35 -33.56 14.16
CA TYR A 368 27.75 -33.95 14.14
C TYR A 368 28.36 -34.01 15.54
N SER A 369 28.16 -33.03 16.40
CA SER A 369 28.61 -33.01 17.78
C SER A 369 27.98 -34.12 18.62
N SER A 370 26.77 -34.54 18.26
CA SER A 370 26.08 -35.63 18.93
C SER A 370 26.67 -37.01 18.66
N LEU A 371 27.45 -37.18 17.58
CA LEU A 371 28.01 -38.49 17.22
C LEU A 371 28.97 -39.05 18.28
N ASP A 372 29.80 -38.20 18.89
CA ASP A 372 30.74 -38.64 19.91
C ASP A 372 30.04 -39.11 21.18
N ALA A 373 28.95 -38.44 21.59
CA ALA A 373 28.13 -38.86 22.72
C ALA A 373 27.35 -40.17 22.45
N ARG A 374 27.13 -40.51 21.15
CA ARG A 374 26.41 -41.72 20.70
C ARG A 374 27.29 -42.94 20.45
N ARG A 375 28.60 -42.81 20.53
CA ARG A 375 29.52 -43.95 20.29
C ARG A 375 29.10 -45.19 21.10
N ARG A 376 28.75 -45.01 22.38
CA ARG A 376 28.31 -46.11 23.26
C ARG A 376 26.96 -46.71 22.82
N GLU A 377 26.01 -45.90 22.41
CA GLU A 377 24.69 -46.37 21.92
C GLU A 377 24.83 -47.14 20.59
N MET A 378 25.67 -46.65 19.69
CA MET A 378 25.98 -47.33 18.42
C MET A 378 26.73 -48.64 18.64
N ALA A 379 27.64 -48.70 19.61
CA ALA A 379 28.31 -49.92 20.00
C ALA A 379 27.34 -51.00 20.54
N ILE A 380 26.39 -50.59 21.38
CA ILE A 380 25.33 -51.49 21.91
C ILE A 380 24.43 -52.02 20.78
N LEU A 381 23.98 -51.13 19.88
CA LEU A 381 23.16 -51.50 18.71
C LEU A 381 23.90 -52.53 17.85
N ARG A 382 25.18 -52.34 17.64
CA ARG A 382 26.04 -53.29 16.88
C ARG A 382 26.18 -54.63 17.60
N ALA A 383 26.36 -54.62 18.90
CA ALA A 383 26.45 -55.84 19.72
C ALA A 383 25.17 -56.67 19.67
N VAL A 384 24.01 -56.02 19.46
CA VAL A 384 22.70 -56.69 19.30
C VAL A 384 22.45 -57.07 17.83
N GLY A 385 23.41 -56.80 16.88
CA GLY A 385 23.33 -57.24 15.48
C GLY A 385 22.82 -56.14 14.48
N ALA A 386 22.73 -54.90 14.89
CA ALA A 386 22.35 -53.81 13.96
C ALA A 386 23.45 -53.57 12.92
N GLY A 387 23.13 -53.78 11.66
CA GLY A 387 24.06 -53.49 10.56
C GLY A 387 24.29 -51.99 10.29
N PRO A 388 25.35 -51.64 9.56
CA PRO A 388 25.71 -50.24 9.27
C PRO A 388 24.57 -49.44 8.59
N ARG A 389 23.79 -50.13 7.73
CA ARG A 389 22.61 -49.53 7.05
C ARG A 389 21.53 -49.11 8.05
N THR A 390 21.34 -49.86 9.14
CA THR A 390 20.37 -49.51 10.21
C THR A 390 20.80 -48.26 10.95
N ILE A 391 22.09 -48.07 11.20
CA ILE A 391 22.64 -46.87 11.86
C ILE A 391 22.46 -45.63 10.96
N VAL A 392 22.78 -45.76 9.65
CA VAL A 392 22.59 -44.70 8.67
C VAL A 392 21.12 -44.29 8.58
N SER A 393 20.21 -45.31 8.45
CA SER A 393 18.77 -44.99 8.35
C SER A 393 18.21 -44.34 9.60
N LEU A 394 18.70 -44.68 10.79
CA LEU A 394 18.31 -44.04 12.06
C LEU A 394 18.68 -42.56 12.09
N LEU A 395 19.94 -42.22 11.69
CA LEU A 395 20.41 -40.84 11.68
C LEU A 395 19.71 -39.98 10.62
N VAL A 396 19.49 -40.53 9.41
CA VAL A 396 18.74 -39.84 8.36
C VAL A 396 17.27 -39.66 8.76
N PHE A 397 16.67 -40.65 9.40
CA PHE A 397 15.29 -40.54 9.90
C PHE A 397 15.17 -39.49 11.01
N GLU A 398 16.14 -39.40 11.92
CA GLU A 398 16.18 -38.40 12.97
C GLU A 398 16.29 -36.99 12.39
N SER A 399 17.17 -36.78 11.39
CA SER A 399 17.28 -35.49 10.72
C SER A 399 15.99 -35.10 9.98
N ALA A 400 15.34 -36.06 9.31
CA ALA A 400 14.05 -35.85 8.66
C ALA A 400 12.96 -35.46 9.67
N LEU A 401 12.96 -36.11 10.86
CA LEU A 401 11.99 -35.82 11.92
C LEU A 401 12.21 -34.41 12.52
N LEU A 402 13.48 -34.01 12.76
CA LEU A 402 13.81 -32.66 13.23
C LEU A 402 13.40 -31.60 12.22
N ALA A 403 13.67 -31.83 10.92
CA ALA A 403 13.24 -30.94 9.84
C ALA A 403 11.71 -30.84 9.75
N ALA A 404 11.02 -31.97 9.83
CA ALA A 404 9.56 -32.00 9.79
C ALA A 404 8.93 -31.27 10.99
N LEU A 405 9.43 -31.50 12.20
CA LEU A 405 8.98 -30.78 13.40
C LEU A 405 9.25 -29.28 13.27
N GLY A 406 10.42 -28.90 12.77
CA GLY A 406 10.76 -27.50 12.51
C GLY A 406 9.80 -26.84 11.49
N CYS A 407 9.47 -27.56 10.40
CA CYS A 407 8.50 -27.10 9.42
C CYS A 407 7.08 -26.91 10.02
N VAL A 408 6.61 -27.89 10.78
CA VAL A 408 5.27 -27.82 11.41
C VAL A 408 5.18 -26.68 12.41
N ILE A 409 6.18 -26.55 13.31
CA ILE A 409 6.23 -25.47 14.29
C ILE A 409 6.41 -24.12 13.60
N GLY A 410 7.26 -24.04 12.56
CA GLY A 410 7.47 -22.81 11.80
C GLY A 410 6.19 -22.32 11.14
N VAL A 411 5.43 -23.20 10.49
CA VAL A 411 4.11 -22.89 9.92
C VAL A 411 3.12 -22.46 11.01
N ALA A 412 3.06 -23.20 12.11
CA ALA A 412 2.19 -22.85 13.25
C ALA A 412 2.52 -21.45 13.82
N LEU A 413 3.80 -21.10 13.89
CA LEU A 413 4.24 -19.76 14.31
C LEU A 413 3.82 -18.68 13.31
N VAL A 414 3.90 -18.92 11.98
CA VAL A 414 3.40 -17.97 10.97
C VAL A 414 1.92 -17.66 11.21
N TYR A 415 1.09 -18.70 11.31
CA TYR A 415 -0.35 -18.51 11.55
C TYR A 415 -0.64 -17.89 12.91
N GLY A 416 0.11 -18.27 13.93
CA GLY A 416 -0.01 -17.67 15.27
C GLY A 416 0.32 -16.18 15.30
N ILE A 417 1.45 -15.79 14.67
CA ILE A 417 1.87 -14.38 14.57
C ILE A 417 0.85 -13.57 13.75
N LEU A 418 0.38 -14.12 12.62
CA LEU A 418 -0.61 -13.45 11.80
C LEU A 418 -1.95 -13.30 12.53
N ALA A 419 -2.45 -14.35 13.19
CA ALA A 419 -3.70 -14.29 13.93
C ALA A 419 -3.67 -13.28 15.08
N LEU A 420 -2.54 -13.16 15.79
CA LEU A 420 -2.36 -12.19 16.87
C LEU A 420 -2.08 -10.77 16.33
N GLY A 421 -1.36 -10.66 15.22
CA GLY A 421 -0.94 -9.39 14.63
C GLY A 421 -1.96 -8.77 13.66
N GLN A 422 -2.91 -9.55 13.16
CA GLN A 422 -3.85 -9.14 12.13
C GLN A 422 -4.58 -7.84 12.51
N GLY A 423 -5.16 -7.76 13.69
CA GLY A 423 -5.88 -6.56 14.15
C GLY A 423 -4.99 -5.32 14.25
N ALA A 424 -3.72 -5.48 14.67
CA ALA A 424 -2.78 -4.35 14.76
C ALA A 424 -2.29 -3.89 13.38
N ILE A 425 -2.11 -4.82 12.44
CA ILE A 425 -1.71 -4.53 11.06
C ILE A 425 -2.86 -3.84 10.33
N GLU A 426 -4.07 -4.36 10.41
CA GLU A 426 -5.28 -3.73 9.85
C GLU A 426 -5.48 -2.33 10.40
N ALA A 427 -5.31 -2.20 11.73
CA ALA A 427 -5.46 -0.92 12.41
C ALA A 427 -4.50 0.17 11.94
N ARG A 428 -3.29 -0.18 11.52
CA ARG A 428 -2.26 0.79 11.10
C ARG A 428 -2.16 0.98 9.59
N SER A 429 -2.33 -0.09 8.81
CA SER A 429 -2.09 -0.07 7.37
C SER A 429 -3.36 -0.15 6.52
N GLY A 430 -4.52 -0.49 7.12
CA GLY A 430 -5.75 -0.74 6.36
C GLY A 430 -5.70 -1.98 5.45
N VAL A 431 -4.60 -2.75 5.51
CA VAL A 431 -4.42 -3.95 4.69
C VAL A 431 -4.94 -5.16 5.44
N HIS A 432 -5.97 -5.79 4.91
CA HIS A 432 -6.51 -7.03 5.47
C HIS A 432 -5.67 -8.23 4.99
N LEU A 433 -4.89 -8.81 5.91
CA LEU A 433 -4.17 -10.04 5.65
C LEU A 433 -5.09 -11.23 5.97
N THR A 434 -5.67 -11.83 4.94
CA THR A 434 -6.48 -13.03 5.10
C THR A 434 -5.63 -14.21 5.53
N LEU A 435 -6.06 -14.95 6.56
CA LEU A 435 -5.49 -16.25 6.92
C LEU A 435 -5.90 -17.27 5.84
N ARG A 436 -5.13 -17.34 4.77
CA ARG A 436 -5.35 -18.28 3.67
C ARG A 436 -4.59 -19.60 3.89
N ALA A 437 -5.02 -20.65 3.25
CA ALA A 437 -4.26 -21.92 3.18
C ALA A 437 -2.90 -21.71 2.49
N LEU A 438 -1.93 -22.55 2.80
CA LEU A 438 -0.60 -22.53 2.17
C LEU A 438 -0.72 -22.70 0.65
N GLY A 439 -0.13 -21.76 -0.08
CA GLY A 439 -0.07 -21.79 -1.54
C GLY A 439 0.99 -22.74 -2.07
N ALA A 440 1.00 -22.96 -3.39
CA ALA A 440 1.94 -23.85 -4.05
C ALA A 440 3.42 -23.48 -3.82
N THR A 441 3.73 -22.19 -3.71
CA THR A 441 5.09 -21.70 -3.47
C THR A 441 5.56 -22.02 -2.05
N GLU A 442 4.70 -21.85 -1.06
CA GLU A 442 4.98 -22.17 0.33
C GLU A 442 5.22 -23.67 0.52
N TRP A 443 4.42 -24.51 -0.13
CA TRP A 443 4.65 -25.94 -0.15
C TRP A 443 6.00 -26.35 -0.79
N LYS A 444 6.43 -25.66 -1.85
CA LYS A 444 7.76 -25.87 -2.44
C LYS A 444 8.87 -25.52 -1.46
N TYR A 445 8.72 -24.43 -0.69
CA TYR A 445 9.69 -24.05 0.32
C TYR A 445 9.77 -25.08 1.46
N LEU A 446 8.62 -25.56 1.96
CA LEU A 446 8.58 -26.60 2.97
C LEU A 446 9.22 -27.90 2.48
N ALA A 447 8.92 -28.32 1.23
CA ALA A 447 9.54 -29.47 0.62
C ALA A 447 11.07 -29.30 0.49
N LEU A 448 11.54 -28.13 0.07
CA LEU A 448 12.96 -27.81 -0.03
C LEU A 448 13.66 -27.94 1.33
N VAL A 449 13.10 -27.36 2.39
CA VAL A 449 13.67 -27.44 3.75
C VAL A 449 13.68 -28.88 4.26
N LEU A 450 12.60 -29.63 4.05
CA LEU A 450 12.47 -31.03 4.47
C LEU A 450 13.49 -31.91 3.74
N VAL A 451 13.61 -31.79 2.41
CA VAL A 451 14.56 -32.55 1.61
C VAL A 451 16.00 -32.20 1.99
N SER A 452 16.33 -30.90 2.08
CA SER A 452 17.66 -30.44 2.48
C SER A 452 18.04 -30.88 3.88
N GLY A 453 17.11 -30.80 4.84
CA GLY A 453 17.29 -31.25 6.20
C GLY A 453 17.51 -32.78 6.28
N THR A 454 16.78 -33.55 5.49
CA THR A 454 16.98 -34.99 5.36
C THR A 454 18.34 -35.33 4.76
N LEU A 455 18.74 -34.63 3.69
CA LEU A 455 20.04 -34.83 3.03
C LEU A 455 21.22 -34.50 3.95
N ILE A 456 21.12 -33.47 4.76
CA ILE A 456 22.15 -33.11 5.75
C ILE A 456 22.41 -34.25 6.74
N GLY A 457 21.40 -35.03 7.06
CA GLY A 457 21.53 -36.21 7.90
C GLY A 457 22.46 -37.30 7.35
N PHE A 458 22.70 -37.34 6.03
CA PHE A 458 23.64 -38.29 5.46
C PHE A 458 25.11 -37.95 5.79
N VAL A 459 25.45 -36.69 6.04
CA VAL A 459 26.83 -36.27 6.35
C VAL A 459 27.34 -36.94 7.64
N PRO A 460 26.67 -36.82 8.80
CA PRO A 460 27.08 -37.52 10.00
C PRO A 460 26.90 -39.04 9.89
N ALA A 461 25.90 -39.50 9.12
CA ALA A 461 25.67 -40.93 8.89
C ALA A 461 26.81 -41.59 8.12
N LEU A 462 27.37 -40.96 7.09
CA LEU A 462 28.53 -41.45 6.32
C LEU A 462 29.78 -41.52 7.21
N LYS A 463 30.00 -40.52 8.09
CA LYS A 463 31.11 -40.55 9.05
C LYS A 463 30.96 -41.68 10.04
N ALA A 464 29.76 -41.88 10.59
CA ALA A 464 29.46 -43.00 11.47
C ALA A 464 29.69 -44.35 10.78
N TYR A 465 29.31 -44.46 9.49
CA TYR A 465 29.54 -45.63 8.69
C TYR A 465 31.03 -45.93 8.48
N ARG A 466 31.84 -44.92 8.07
CA ARG A 466 33.27 -45.06 7.87
C ARG A 466 34.01 -45.43 9.16
N ASN A 467 33.71 -44.79 10.28
CA ASN A 467 34.32 -45.09 11.58
C ASN A 467 33.96 -46.51 12.03
N SER A 468 32.77 -46.99 11.65
CA SER A 468 32.34 -48.36 11.97
C SER A 468 33.09 -49.44 11.21
N LEU A 469 33.64 -49.14 10.04
CA LEU A 469 34.46 -50.08 9.27
C LEU A 469 35.91 -50.13 9.78
N SER A 470 36.47 -49.00 10.22
CA SER A 470 37.83 -48.93 10.74
C SER A 470 37.98 -49.64 12.10
N ASP A 471 37.00 -49.53 13.02
CA ASP A 471 37.03 -50.22 14.31
C ASP A 471 36.84 -51.73 14.21
N GLY A 472 36.36 -52.25 13.05
CA GLY A 472 36.23 -53.69 12.78
C GLY A 472 37.50 -54.37 12.27
N LEU A 473 38.53 -53.56 11.87
CA LEU A 473 39.77 -54.08 11.26
C LEU A 473 40.99 -53.93 12.16
N ALA A 474 40.85 -53.28 13.31
CA ALA A 474 41.97 -53.17 14.28
C ALA A 474 42.03 -54.44 15.18
N PRO A 475 43.08 -55.26 15.08
CA PRO A 475 43.28 -56.36 16.04
C PRO A 475 43.55 -55.73 17.39
N ARG A 476 42.75 -56.08 18.41
CA ARG A 476 43.04 -55.77 19.82
C ARG A 476 44.30 -56.53 20.22
N SER A 477 45.45 -55.86 20.31
CA SER A 477 46.61 -56.29 21.03
C SER A 477 46.47 -55.96 22.50
#